data_1b665699e174a018913e5195441f68e9
#
_entry.id   1b665699e174a018913e5195441f68e9
#
_cell.length_a   1.000
_cell.length_b   1.000
_cell.length_c   1.000
_cell.angle_alpha   90.00
_cell.angle_beta   90.00
_cell.angle_gamma   90.00
#
_symmetry.space_group_name_H-M   'P 1'
#
loop_
_entity.id
_entity.type
_entity.pdbx_description
1 polymer ?
#
loop_
_entity_poly.entity_id
_entity_poly.type
_entity_poly.pdbx_seq_one_letter_code
_entity_poly.pdbx_strand_id
1 'polypeptide(L)'
;AEGCFHFYTGGWVSTAISLDEGGNFGYFYTPLGSASPLWQALTPSEEFFTASEKLWNNDFASMEERRELMATALTLSMQDSHRVWLKDDTGVAPHKANVAVASDLSGSIYGAWLWAQTLRFTDQVGGSMTVGMPNIMTEPWNVVAGTNWVYDMMPIRGVQNFAVVPDPYTGLNLPMLLEKAELYVETGLPVGKSLDWLTLEFVDEIVVPDDAWADWNAETQTFITAGERFTETTTAKSKVVMTYVADLFDKVKWHDGSPFTMADMVMYMIMTFDQAKEASPIYDEAAVPSFETFMSAFKGWKIVSEDPVVIEYYTDAYGLDAENNVTNGRAAYPMYAQGEAPWHTLTLGWLAEANGEAAFTADKADDLKVEWLSYIAGPTLDIMKTKLDEAQTAVTIPYSPTLSQYITADEAAARYANLQEWHRRYGHFWVGAGPYFIQRAFPVEGTLILQHFDEYPDMASRWAGYSGAPLPTVEVDGPGEVTIGSEAVFDVFVDLGDEPYPADDISMVKILVFDATGALVYTGDAEPAGDGYYTATLSADLTDKLTAGSNKLAAIAVSKRALIPVRDELSFVTK
;
A
#
# COMPACT_ATOMS: atom_id res chain seq x y z
N ALA A 1 -25.01 -8.34 -1.33
CA ALA A 1 -25.76 -9.02 -2.40
C ALA A 1 -26.41 -10.29 -1.84
N GLU A 2 -27.72 -10.47 -2.08
CA GLU A 2 -28.53 -11.56 -1.51
C GLU A 2 -28.25 -12.94 -2.11
N GLY A 3 -27.30 -13.06 -3.07
CA GLY A 3 -26.93 -14.34 -3.69
C GLY A 3 -28.00 -14.98 -4.58
N CYS A 4 -29.00 -14.22 -5.03
CA CYS A 4 -30.10 -14.70 -5.86
C CYS A 4 -29.74 -14.89 -7.35
N PHE A 5 -28.55 -15.42 -7.66
CA PHE A 5 -28.06 -15.64 -9.02
C PHE A 5 -27.25 -16.95 -9.11
N HIS A 6 -27.17 -17.54 -10.28
CA HIS A 6 -26.41 -18.78 -10.52
C HIS A 6 -24.94 -18.52 -10.86
N PHE A 7 -24.63 -17.40 -11.48
CA PHE A 7 -23.28 -16.91 -11.72
C PHE A 7 -23.28 -15.38 -11.81
N TYR A 8 -22.13 -14.80 -11.55
CA TYR A 8 -21.90 -13.36 -11.56
C TYR A 8 -20.64 -13.05 -12.36
N THR A 9 -20.69 -12.01 -13.18
CA THR A 9 -19.51 -11.48 -13.84
C THR A 9 -18.97 -10.31 -13.02
N GLY A 10 -17.70 -10.37 -12.69
CA GLY A 10 -17.00 -9.32 -11.94
C GLY A 10 -15.71 -8.94 -12.63
N GLY A 11 -15.16 -7.82 -12.20
CA GLY A 11 -13.81 -7.39 -12.54
C GLY A 11 -13.03 -7.12 -11.27
N TRP A 12 -11.74 -7.35 -11.31
CA TRP A 12 -10.80 -6.94 -10.28
C TRP A 12 -9.79 -6.00 -10.90
N VAL A 13 -9.52 -4.90 -10.25
CA VAL A 13 -8.48 -3.94 -10.67
C VAL A 13 -7.36 -3.99 -9.65
N SER A 14 -6.18 -4.40 -10.07
CA SER A 14 -4.97 -4.20 -9.27
C SER A 14 -4.69 -2.71 -9.16
N THR A 15 -4.61 -2.21 -7.93
CA THR A 15 -4.41 -0.78 -7.66
C THR A 15 -2.94 -0.43 -7.44
N ALA A 16 -2.08 -1.43 -7.21
CA ALA A 16 -0.63 -1.29 -7.09
C ALA A 16 0.06 -2.62 -7.32
N ILE A 17 1.32 -2.57 -7.75
CA ILE A 17 2.17 -3.77 -7.83
C ILE A 17 2.40 -4.35 -6.44
N SER A 18 2.37 -5.67 -6.30
CA SER A 18 2.59 -6.39 -5.04
C SER A 18 3.67 -7.46 -5.18
N LEU A 19 4.49 -7.59 -4.15
CA LEU A 19 5.50 -8.65 -4.03
C LEU A 19 4.91 -9.97 -3.54
N ASP A 20 3.85 -9.92 -2.74
CA ASP A 20 3.21 -11.09 -2.16
C ASP A 20 1.76 -11.24 -2.62
N GLU A 21 1.52 -12.27 -3.41
CA GLU A 21 0.19 -12.65 -3.91
C GLU A 21 -0.41 -13.86 -3.16
N GLY A 22 0.27 -14.35 -2.11
CA GLY A 22 -0.18 -15.53 -1.34
C GLY A 22 -1.56 -15.33 -0.71
N GLY A 23 -1.85 -14.13 -0.24
CA GLY A 23 -3.13 -13.77 0.37
C GLY A 23 -4.33 -13.85 -0.59
N ASN A 24 -4.12 -13.80 -1.91
CA ASN A 24 -5.21 -13.85 -2.90
C ASN A 24 -6.04 -15.14 -2.84
N PHE A 25 -5.44 -16.27 -2.45
CA PHE A 25 -6.19 -17.52 -2.28
C PHE A 25 -7.18 -17.43 -1.12
N GLY A 26 -6.73 -16.90 0.03
CA GLY A 26 -7.62 -16.62 1.16
C GLY A 26 -8.71 -15.63 0.79
N TYR A 27 -8.36 -14.54 0.13
CA TYR A 27 -9.28 -13.47 -0.22
C TYR A 27 -10.37 -13.92 -1.20
N PHE A 28 -9.99 -14.54 -2.32
CA PHE A 28 -10.95 -14.80 -3.40
C PHE A 28 -11.74 -16.09 -3.26
N TYR A 29 -11.24 -17.08 -2.51
CA TYR A 29 -11.77 -18.45 -2.55
C TYR A 29 -12.22 -19.00 -1.19
N THR A 30 -12.06 -18.20 -0.11
CA THR A 30 -12.40 -18.65 1.24
C THR A 30 -13.23 -17.60 2.00
N PRO A 31 -13.87 -17.98 3.11
CA PRO A 31 -14.55 -17.03 4.00
C PRO A 31 -13.65 -15.95 4.61
N LEU A 32 -12.31 -16.14 4.60
CA LEU A 32 -11.35 -15.17 5.14
C LEU A 32 -11.40 -13.80 4.42
N GLY A 33 -11.75 -13.80 3.14
CA GLY A 33 -11.65 -12.61 2.30
C GLY A 33 -12.65 -11.50 2.60
N SER A 34 -13.84 -11.84 3.11
CA SER A 34 -14.88 -10.84 3.38
C SER A 34 -15.97 -11.39 4.31
N ALA A 35 -16.49 -10.54 5.18
CA ALA A 35 -17.66 -10.84 6.00
C ALA A 35 -18.98 -10.90 5.22
N SER A 36 -18.97 -10.56 3.91
CA SER A 36 -20.19 -10.55 3.11
C SER A 36 -20.79 -11.96 2.99
N PRO A 37 -22.14 -12.10 2.92
CA PRO A 37 -22.80 -13.40 2.86
C PRO A 37 -22.32 -14.31 1.72
N LEU A 38 -21.90 -13.74 0.59
CA LEU A 38 -21.34 -14.50 -0.53
C LEU A 38 -20.03 -15.19 -0.19
N TRP A 39 -19.12 -14.50 0.49
CA TRP A 39 -17.85 -15.06 0.94
C TRP A 39 -18.06 -16.08 2.06
N GLN A 40 -18.95 -15.78 3.00
CA GLN A 40 -19.27 -16.69 4.11
C GLN A 40 -19.97 -17.98 3.66
N ALA A 41 -20.55 -17.99 2.47
CA ALA A 41 -21.14 -19.18 1.86
C ALA A 41 -20.13 -20.07 1.12
N LEU A 42 -18.87 -19.64 0.97
CA LEU A 42 -17.81 -20.45 0.37
C LEU A 42 -17.48 -21.65 1.26
N THR A 43 -17.41 -22.83 0.65
CA THR A 43 -17.10 -24.10 1.34
C THR A 43 -15.92 -24.81 0.65
N PRO A 44 -14.70 -24.24 0.74
CA PRO A 44 -13.51 -24.85 0.16
C PRO A 44 -13.22 -26.21 0.80
N SER A 45 -12.43 -27.06 0.12
CA SER A 45 -11.91 -28.27 0.74
C SER A 45 -11.01 -27.92 1.93
N GLU A 46 -10.92 -28.81 2.92
CA GLU A 46 -10.07 -28.60 4.11
C GLU A 46 -8.59 -28.38 3.72
N GLU A 47 -8.08 -29.13 2.75
CA GLU A 47 -6.71 -29.00 2.27
C GLU A 47 -6.47 -27.61 1.65
N PHE A 48 -7.40 -27.15 0.80
CA PHE A 48 -7.30 -25.82 0.18
C PHE A 48 -7.43 -24.70 1.23
N PHE A 49 -8.39 -24.82 2.15
CA PHE A 49 -8.57 -23.82 3.21
C PHE A 49 -7.32 -23.70 4.07
N THR A 50 -6.76 -24.82 4.53
CA THR A 50 -5.53 -24.83 5.35
C THR A 50 -4.35 -24.20 4.62
N ALA A 51 -4.13 -24.53 3.33
CA ALA A 51 -3.05 -23.93 2.56
C ALA A 51 -3.26 -22.42 2.36
N SER A 52 -4.49 -22.01 2.07
CA SER A 52 -4.86 -20.60 1.90
C SER A 52 -4.75 -19.79 3.20
N GLU A 53 -5.17 -20.36 4.33
CA GLU A 53 -5.09 -19.74 5.66
C GLU A 53 -3.63 -19.53 6.11
N LYS A 54 -2.78 -20.55 5.89
CA LYS A 54 -1.34 -20.43 6.17
C LYS A 54 -0.69 -19.33 5.33
N LEU A 55 -1.01 -19.25 4.04
CA LEU A 55 -0.53 -18.19 3.16
C LEU A 55 -1.04 -16.80 3.57
N TRP A 56 -2.32 -16.73 3.98
CA TRP A 56 -2.95 -15.49 4.45
C TRP A 56 -2.29 -14.94 5.71
N ASN A 57 -1.92 -15.83 6.65
CA ASN A 57 -1.34 -15.47 7.94
C ASN A 57 0.20 -15.48 7.94
N ASN A 58 0.86 -15.76 6.81
CA ASN A 58 2.30 -16.03 6.72
C ASN A 58 2.77 -17.13 7.69
N ASP A 59 1.92 -18.15 7.96
CA ASP A 59 2.20 -19.26 8.88
C ASP A 59 2.95 -20.38 8.18
N PHE A 60 4.24 -20.17 7.91
CA PHE A 60 5.16 -21.14 7.33
C PHE A 60 6.58 -20.86 7.83
N ALA A 61 7.37 -21.92 7.99
CA ALA A 61 8.71 -21.86 8.56
C ALA A 61 9.80 -21.50 7.53
N SER A 62 9.51 -21.58 6.23
CA SER A 62 10.50 -21.35 5.16
C SER A 62 9.84 -20.95 3.85
N MET A 63 10.63 -20.33 2.95
CA MET A 63 10.19 -20.03 1.58
C MET A 63 9.96 -21.31 0.75
N GLU A 64 10.55 -22.45 1.12
CA GLU A 64 10.25 -23.73 0.48
C GLU A 64 8.84 -24.21 0.85
N GLU A 65 8.48 -24.21 2.14
CA GLU A 65 7.13 -24.54 2.59
C GLU A 65 6.09 -23.58 1.95
N ARG A 66 6.41 -22.28 1.88
CA ARG A 66 5.54 -21.32 1.19
C ARG A 66 5.31 -21.70 -0.28
N ARG A 67 6.36 -22.12 -0.99
CA ARG A 67 6.26 -22.56 -2.39
C ARG A 67 5.34 -23.78 -2.54
N GLU A 68 5.44 -24.76 -1.64
CA GLU A 68 4.56 -25.93 -1.61
C GLU A 68 3.10 -25.55 -1.35
N LEU A 69 2.86 -24.66 -0.38
CA LEU A 69 1.53 -24.12 -0.08
C LEU A 69 0.94 -23.37 -1.28
N MET A 70 1.73 -22.52 -1.95
CA MET A 70 1.33 -21.82 -3.17
C MET A 70 0.97 -22.79 -4.30
N ALA A 71 1.78 -23.84 -4.52
CA ALA A 71 1.49 -24.84 -5.54
C ALA A 71 0.20 -25.62 -5.24
N THR A 72 -0.02 -25.99 -3.99
CA THR A 72 -1.23 -26.65 -3.51
C THR A 72 -2.45 -25.75 -3.71
N ALA A 73 -2.40 -24.52 -3.20
CA ALA A 73 -3.51 -23.58 -3.29
C ALA A 73 -3.85 -23.26 -4.76
N LEU A 74 -2.86 -23.02 -5.61
CA LEU A 74 -3.05 -22.75 -7.03
C LEU A 74 -3.73 -23.95 -7.73
N THR A 75 -3.22 -25.17 -7.50
CA THR A 75 -3.77 -26.38 -8.12
C THR A 75 -5.23 -26.61 -7.73
N LEU A 76 -5.53 -26.52 -6.42
CA LEU A 76 -6.87 -26.79 -5.91
C LEU A 76 -7.87 -25.68 -6.30
N SER A 77 -7.45 -24.41 -6.33
CA SER A 77 -8.30 -23.31 -6.78
C SER A 77 -8.74 -23.47 -8.26
N MET A 78 -7.81 -23.94 -9.10
CA MET A 78 -8.10 -24.19 -10.51
C MET A 78 -8.99 -25.44 -10.71
N GLN A 79 -8.84 -26.48 -9.87
CA GLN A 79 -9.69 -27.68 -9.91
C GLN A 79 -11.11 -27.39 -9.45
N ASP A 80 -11.27 -26.60 -8.40
CA ASP A 80 -12.58 -26.20 -7.84
C ASP A 80 -13.38 -25.35 -8.85
N SER A 81 -12.68 -24.58 -9.68
CA SER A 81 -13.28 -23.73 -10.73
C SER A 81 -14.36 -22.77 -10.20
N HIS A 82 -14.32 -22.42 -8.93
CA HIS A 82 -15.26 -21.48 -8.32
C HIS A 82 -15.22 -20.11 -8.99
N ARG A 83 -14.01 -19.71 -9.45
CA ARG A 83 -13.79 -18.54 -10.29
C ARG A 83 -13.17 -18.94 -11.60
N VAL A 84 -13.73 -18.44 -12.69
CA VAL A 84 -13.22 -18.66 -14.06
C VAL A 84 -12.67 -17.33 -14.55
N TRP A 85 -11.35 -17.23 -14.61
CA TRP A 85 -10.64 -16.06 -15.13
C TRP A 85 -10.72 -16.07 -16.66
N LEU A 86 -11.38 -15.07 -17.23
CA LEU A 86 -11.69 -15.06 -18.67
C LEU A 86 -10.63 -14.30 -19.46
N LYS A 87 -10.13 -13.19 -18.94
CA LYS A 87 -9.13 -12.34 -19.59
C LYS A 87 -8.52 -11.36 -18.61
N ASP A 88 -7.35 -10.88 -18.95
CA ASP A 88 -6.77 -9.67 -18.39
C ASP A 88 -7.07 -8.50 -19.33
N ASP A 89 -7.52 -7.38 -18.74
CA ASP A 89 -7.72 -6.15 -19.48
C ASP A 89 -6.49 -5.25 -19.30
N THR A 90 -5.93 -4.77 -20.40
CA THR A 90 -4.85 -3.80 -20.37
C THR A 90 -5.42 -2.39 -20.47
N GLY A 91 -5.24 -1.59 -19.41
CA GLY A 91 -5.56 -0.17 -19.43
C GLY A 91 -4.46 0.65 -20.11
N VAL A 92 -4.85 1.77 -20.71
CA VAL A 92 -3.90 2.74 -21.30
C VAL A 92 -4.14 4.12 -20.69
N ALA A 93 -3.09 4.75 -20.19
CA ALA A 93 -3.09 6.12 -19.70
C ALA A 93 -2.23 7.02 -20.61
N PRO A 94 -2.76 7.47 -21.77
CA PRO A 94 -2.00 8.25 -22.72
C PRO A 94 -1.69 9.64 -22.17
N HIS A 95 -0.48 10.11 -22.37
CA HIS A 95 -0.05 11.46 -22.02
C HIS A 95 0.77 12.10 -23.15
N LYS A 96 0.96 13.41 -23.08
CA LYS A 96 1.79 14.15 -24.05
C LYS A 96 3.25 13.72 -23.89
N ALA A 97 3.99 13.69 -25.01
CA ALA A 97 5.40 13.28 -25.03
C ALA A 97 6.33 14.16 -24.15
N ASN A 98 5.93 15.40 -23.86
CA ASN A 98 6.66 16.30 -22.98
C ASN A 98 6.19 16.26 -21.52
N VAL A 99 5.45 15.22 -21.12
CA VAL A 99 5.02 14.99 -19.73
C VAL A 99 5.74 13.77 -19.17
N ALA A 100 6.32 13.92 -17.99
CA ALA A 100 6.88 12.82 -17.22
C ALA A 100 6.09 12.66 -15.91
N VAL A 101 5.75 11.41 -15.58
CA VAL A 101 5.00 11.06 -14.36
C VAL A 101 5.25 9.59 -14.01
N ALA A 102 5.30 9.26 -12.74
CA ALA A 102 5.36 7.89 -12.28
C ALA A 102 4.07 7.14 -12.62
N SER A 103 4.23 5.89 -13.04
CA SER A 103 3.14 4.96 -13.32
C SER A 103 3.43 3.63 -12.65
N ASP A 104 2.51 3.15 -11.85
CA ASP A 104 2.60 1.82 -11.23
C ASP A 104 2.43 0.72 -12.29
N LEU A 105 3.17 -0.38 -12.16
CA LEU A 105 3.16 -1.45 -13.15
C LEU A 105 1.81 -2.20 -13.23
N SER A 106 1.05 -2.23 -12.15
CA SER A 106 -0.28 -2.85 -12.12
C SER A 106 -1.41 -1.81 -12.16
N GLY A 107 -1.28 -0.74 -11.38
CA GLY A 107 -2.33 0.26 -11.18
C GLY A 107 -2.23 1.48 -12.10
N SER A 108 -1.25 1.54 -13.02
CA SER A 108 -1.02 2.69 -13.90
C SER A 108 -0.78 3.99 -13.07
N ILE A 109 -1.08 5.15 -13.62
CA ILE A 109 -0.97 6.44 -12.90
C ILE A 109 -1.89 6.47 -11.67
N TYR A 110 -3.03 5.78 -11.70
CA TYR A 110 -3.97 5.72 -10.59
C TYR A 110 -3.42 4.95 -9.37
N GLY A 111 -2.54 3.98 -9.61
CA GLY A 111 -1.84 3.20 -8.57
C GLY A 111 -0.56 3.85 -8.06
N ALA A 112 0.05 4.72 -8.85
CA ALA A 112 1.33 5.33 -8.50
C ALA A 112 1.18 6.37 -7.38
N TRP A 113 1.66 6.07 -6.20
CA TRP A 113 1.63 7.02 -5.07
C TRP A 113 2.54 8.22 -5.30
N LEU A 114 3.59 8.04 -6.13
CA LEU A 114 4.55 9.08 -6.50
C LEU A 114 4.11 9.94 -7.70
N TRP A 115 2.87 9.80 -8.19
CA TRP A 115 2.46 10.54 -9.38
C TRP A 115 2.61 12.06 -9.21
N ALA A 116 2.17 12.58 -8.07
CA ALA A 116 2.18 14.03 -7.80
C ALA A 116 3.58 14.59 -7.61
N GLN A 117 4.47 13.82 -6.99
CA GLN A 117 5.87 14.19 -6.75
C GLN A 117 6.72 14.11 -8.03
N THR A 118 6.25 13.41 -9.05
CA THR A 118 6.99 13.20 -10.31
C THR A 118 6.41 13.96 -11.49
N LEU A 119 5.14 14.38 -11.42
CA LEU A 119 4.45 15.04 -12.52
C LEU A 119 5.15 16.34 -12.91
N ARG A 120 5.62 16.40 -14.16
CA ARG A 120 6.31 17.59 -14.69
C ARG A 120 6.24 17.65 -16.21
N PHE A 121 6.42 18.84 -16.75
CA PHE A 121 6.83 19.01 -18.13
C PHE A 121 8.35 18.78 -18.23
N THR A 122 8.81 18.15 -19.32
CA THR A 122 10.23 17.89 -19.56
C THR A 122 10.95 19.07 -20.23
N ASP A 123 10.19 20.02 -20.77
CA ASP A 123 10.65 21.15 -21.59
C ASP A 123 10.38 22.53 -20.97
N GLN A 124 9.69 22.58 -19.81
CA GLN A 124 9.39 23.84 -19.11
C GLN A 124 9.20 23.66 -17.62
N VAL A 125 9.33 24.75 -16.87
CA VAL A 125 9.00 24.83 -15.44
C VAL A 125 7.62 25.46 -15.26
N GLY A 126 6.80 24.87 -14.38
CA GLY A 126 5.43 25.34 -14.12
C GLY A 126 4.47 25.07 -15.29
N GLY A 127 3.33 25.75 -15.26
CA GLY A 127 2.27 25.60 -16.26
C GLY A 127 1.01 24.96 -15.68
N SER A 128 0.12 24.50 -16.56
CA SER A 128 -1.12 23.81 -16.18
C SER A 128 -1.34 22.58 -17.04
N MET A 129 -1.94 21.55 -16.41
CA MET A 129 -2.23 20.28 -17.05
C MET A 129 -3.66 19.87 -16.72
N THR A 130 -4.36 19.29 -17.68
CA THR A 130 -5.66 18.66 -17.47
C THR A 130 -5.50 17.16 -17.54
N VAL A 131 -5.92 16.47 -16.48
CA VAL A 131 -5.97 15.00 -16.38
C VAL A 131 -7.43 14.58 -16.57
N GLY A 132 -7.70 13.77 -17.61
CA GLY A 132 -9.01 13.17 -17.83
C GLY A 132 -9.17 11.93 -16.94
N MET A 133 -10.28 11.85 -16.23
CA MET A 133 -10.64 10.69 -15.39
C MET A 133 -12.05 10.23 -15.73
N PRO A 134 -12.35 8.92 -15.63
CA PRO A 134 -13.69 8.41 -15.93
C PRO A 134 -14.75 9.00 -15.01
N ASN A 135 -14.42 9.17 -13.73
CA ASN A 135 -15.35 9.62 -12.70
C ASN A 135 -14.58 10.08 -11.44
N ILE A 136 -15.04 11.15 -10.77
CA ILE A 136 -14.48 11.63 -9.49
C ILE A 136 -15.59 12.19 -8.60
N MET A 137 -15.37 12.21 -7.29
CA MET A 137 -16.27 12.79 -6.28
C MET A 137 -17.68 12.20 -6.32
N THR A 138 -17.78 10.89 -6.56
CA THR A 138 -19.06 10.17 -6.57
C THR A 138 -19.53 9.79 -5.18
N GLU A 139 -18.60 9.72 -4.25
CA GLU A 139 -18.83 9.42 -2.83
C GLU A 139 -18.21 10.52 -1.97
N PRO A 140 -18.67 10.68 -0.71
CA PRO A 140 -18.10 11.64 0.21
C PRO A 140 -16.60 11.46 0.46
N TRP A 141 -15.86 12.55 0.51
CA TRP A 141 -14.45 12.55 0.85
C TRP A 141 -14.25 12.88 2.32
N ASN A 142 -13.92 11.88 3.13
CA ASN A 142 -13.35 12.07 4.46
C ASN A 142 -12.18 11.07 4.64
N VAL A 143 -11.20 11.47 5.42
CA VAL A 143 -9.96 10.69 5.56
C VAL A 143 -10.13 9.41 6.38
N VAL A 144 -11.16 9.32 7.21
CA VAL A 144 -11.38 8.20 8.14
C VAL A 144 -12.04 7.03 7.44
N ALA A 145 -13.16 7.27 6.75
CA ALA A 145 -13.93 6.23 6.08
C ALA A 145 -14.77 6.80 4.91
N GLY A 146 -14.18 7.69 4.12
CA GLY A 146 -14.77 8.21 2.89
C GLY A 146 -14.60 7.27 1.71
N THR A 147 -14.63 7.85 0.51
CA THR A 147 -14.44 7.12 -0.74
C THR A 147 -13.13 6.33 -0.75
N ASN A 148 -13.17 5.10 -1.26
CA ASN A 148 -11.99 4.31 -1.61
C ASN A 148 -11.86 4.10 -3.13
N TRP A 149 -12.64 4.85 -3.90
CA TRP A 149 -12.67 4.75 -5.35
C TRP A 149 -11.31 5.13 -5.96
N VAL A 150 -10.76 4.31 -6.82
CA VAL A 150 -9.39 4.47 -7.35
C VAL A 150 -9.15 5.82 -8.02
N TYR A 151 -10.18 6.38 -8.68
CA TYR A 151 -10.09 7.67 -9.36
C TYR A 151 -10.11 8.86 -8.38
N ASP A 152 -10.76 8.71 -7.23
CA ASP A 152 -10.73 9.69 -6.14
C ASP A 152 -9.42 9.60 -5.34
N MET A 153 -8.92 8.37 -5.11
CA MET A 153 -7.67 8.15 -4.39
C MET A 153 -6.46 8.75 -5.11
N MET A 154 -6.47 8.86 -6.44
CA MET A 154 -5.37 9.50 -7.17
C MET A 154 -5.19 10.97 -6.78
N PRO A 155 -6.17 11.89 -6.95
CA PRO A 155 -6.02 13.28 -6.50
C PRO A 155 -5.86 13.42 -4.99
N ILE A 156 -6.46 12.55 -4.17
CA ILE A 156 -6.23 12.52 -2.72
C ILE A 156 -4.74 12.32 -2.42
N ARG A 157 -4.07 11.36 -3.07
CA ARG A 157 -2.62 11.15 -2.94
C ARG A 157 -1.80 12.36 -3.39
N GLY A 158 -2.30 13.15 -4.34
CA GLY A 158 -1.66 14.36 -4.82
C GLY A 158 -1.62 15.51 -3.81
N VAL A 159 -2.49 15.48 -2.81
CA VAL A 159 -2.60 16.52 -1.78
C VAL A 159 -2.05 16.10 -0.43
N GLN A 160 -1.38 14.95 -0.35
CA GLN A 160 -0.85 14.40 0.90
C GLN A 160 0.65 14.08 0.83
N ASN A 161 1.26 13.96 2.00
CA ASN A 161 2.64 13.54 2.19
C ASN A 161 2.66 12.13 2.83
N PHE A 162 3.84 11.50 2.92
CA PHE A 162 3.96 10.12 3.36
C PHE A 162 5.20 9.92 4.25
N ALA A 163 5.09 9.09 5.28
CA ALA A 163 6.28 8.61 5.99
C ALA A 163 7.14 7.73 5.07
N VAL A 164 6.46 6.79 4.40
CA VAL A 164 7.02 5.90 3.36
C VAL A 164 6.05 5.84 2.19
N VAL A 165 6.56 5.53 1.01
CA VAL A 165 5.78 5.45 -0.23
C VAL A 165 6.15 4.18 -0.99
N PRO A 166 5.19 3.42 -1.55
CA PRO A 166 5.52 2.24 -2.34
C PRO A 166 6.20 2.64 -3.66
N ASP A 167 7.26 1.93 -3.98
CA ASP A 167 7.92 1.95 -5.29
C ASP A 167 6.94 1.44 -6.35
N PRO A 168 6.63 2.23 -7.39
CA PRO A 168 5.64 1.85 -8.40
C PRO A 168 6.08 0.67 -9.29
N TYR A 169 7.33 0.23 -9.19
CA TYR A 169 7.90 -0.84 -10.02
C TYR A 169 8.15 -2.13 -9.24
N THR A 170 8.39 -2.04 -7.95
CA THR A 170 8.70 -3.19 -7.09
C THR A 170 7.70 -3.40 -5.96
N GLY A 171 6.89 -2.40 -5.60
CA GLY A 171 6.00 -2.45 -4.45
C GLY A 171 6.71 -2.37 -3.09
N LEU A 172 8.05 -2.28 -3.08
CA LEU A 172 8.82 -2.07 -1.85
C LEU A 172 8.64 -0.64 -1.33
N ASN A 173 8.56 -0.47 -0.03
CA ASN A 173 8.44 0.86 0.55
C ASN A 173 9.76 1.64 0.53
N LEU A 174 9.68 2.88 0.07
CA LEU A 174 10.75 3.87 0.01
C LEU A 174 10.56 4.91 1.11
N PRO A 175 11.62 5.41 1.76
CA PRO A 175 11.50 6.44 2.78
C PRO A 175 11.22 7.80 2.13
N MET A 176 10.18 8.50 2.61
CA MET A 176 9.88 9.87 2.18
C MET A 176 10.17 10.88 3.30
N LEU A 177 9.56 10.70 4.47
CA LEU A 177 9.81 11.50 5.68
C LEU A 177 10.57 10.71 6.75
N LEU A 178 10.80 9.41 6.57
CA LEU A 178 11.73 8.65 7.38
C LEU A 178 13.16 8.90 6.90
N GLU A 179 14.10 9.04 7.82
CA GLU A 179 15.54 9.03 7.55
C GLU A 179 16.03 7.59 7.43
N LYS A 180 15.60 6.74 8.39
CA LYS A 180 15.92 5.30 8.43
C LYS A 180 14.90 4.52 9.24
N ALA A 181 14.93 3.20 9.10
CA ALA A 181 14.26 2.28 10.00
C ALA A 181 15.19 1.13 10.42
N GLU A 182 14.92 0.56 11.60
CA GLU A 182 15.58 -0.64 12.10
C GLU A 182 14.48 -1.68 12.39
N LEU A 183 14.54 -2.80 11.67
CA LEU A 183 13.60 -3.90 11.86
C LEU A 183 14.29 -5.03 12.62
N TYR A 184 13.71 -5.40 13.74
CA TYR A 184 14.06 -6.58 14.51
C TYR A 184 12.95 -7.62 14.35
N VAL A 185 13.30 -8.84 14.04
CA VAL A 185 12.36 -9.97 13.91
C VAL A 185 12.84 -11.17 14.69
N GLU A 186 11.90 -11.99 15.14
CA GLU A 186 12.21 -13.24 15.83
C GLU A 186 12.99 -14.18 14.93
N THR A 187 14.04 -14.80 15.49
CA THR A 187 14.90 -15.77 14.79
C THR A 187 14.05 -16.91 14.20
N GLY A 188 14.27 -17.17 12.90
CA GLY A 188 13.58 -18.23 12.17
C GLY A 188 12.41 -17.74 11.29
N LEU A 189 11.97 -16.49 11.42
CA LEU A 189 10.98 -15.94 10.50
C LEU A 189 11.58 -15.67 9.11
N PRO A 190 10.84 -15.96 8.01
CA PRO A 190 11.35 -15.88 6.65
C PRO A 190 11.28 -14.43 6.08
N VAL A 191 11.89 -13.48 6.76
CA VAL A 191 11.92 -12.06 6.35
C VAL A 191 13.21 -11.77 5.61
N GLY A 192 13.09 -11.14 4.44
CA GLY A 192 14.21 -10.66 3.62
C GLY A 192 14.29 -9.14 3.56
N LYS A 193 15.47 -8.62 3.20
CA LYS A 193 15.72 -7.18 2.99
C LYS A 193 16.28 -6.94 1.60
N SER A 194 15.79 -5.94 0.89
CA SER A 194 16.22 -5.58 -0.46
C SER A 194 16.88 -4.19 -0.55
N LEU A 195 16.46 -3.22 0.29
CA LEU A 195 16.91 -1.83 0.20
C LEU A 195 17.77 -1.43 1.42
N ASP A 196 18.70 -0.48 1.20
CA ASP A 196 19.70 -0.11 2.23
C ASP A 196 19.25 0.98 3.22
N TRP A 197 18.07 1.57 3.03
CA TRP A 197 17.57 2.62 3.93
C TRP A 197 17.12 2.08 5.30
N LEU A 198 16.99 0.75 5.44
CA LEU A 198 16.67 0.08 6.70
C LEU A 198 17.69 -1.02 7.03
N THR A 199 17.75 -1.40 8.30
CA THR A 199 18.48 -2.57 8.79
C THR A 199 17.51 -3.69 9.17
N LEU A 200 17.93 -4.93 9.02
CA LEU A 200 17.19 -6.13 9.45
C LEU A 200 18.08 -6.93 10.40
N GLU A 201 17.58 -7.19 11.60
CA GLU A 201 18.25 -8.00 12.61
C GLU A 201 17.33 -9.12 13.10
N PHE A 202 17.89 -10.34 13.23
CA PHE A 202 17.20 -11.47 13.83
C PHE A 202 17.61 -11.61 15.29
N VAL A 203 16.63 -11.68 16.19
CA VAL A 203 16.83 -11.76 17.64
C VAL A 203 16.00 -12.89 18.23
N ASP A 204 16.46 -13.47 19.34
CA ASP A 204 15.75 -14.61 19.95
C ASP A 204 14.49 -14.17 20.72
N GLU A 205 14.43 -12.93 21.17
CA GLU A 205 13.29 -12.40 21.92
C GLU A 205 13.18 -10.88 21.73
N ILE A 206 11.96 -10.40 21.57
CA ILE A 206 11.63 -8.96 21.50
C ILE A 206 10.67 -8.64 22.63
N VAL A 207 11.19 -8.08 23.72
CA VAL A 207 10.39 -7.67 24.88
C VAL A 207 9.69 -6.35 24.59
N VAL A 208 8.39 -6.27 24.85
CA VAL A 208 7.61 -5.03 24.79
C VAL A 208 7.82 -4.26 26.09
N PRO A 209 8.26 -2.98 26.04
CA PRO A 209 8.44 -2.17 27.24
C PRO A 209 7.12 -1.92 27.96
N ASP A 210 7.14 -1.94 29.30
CA ASP A 210 5.94 -1.73 30.13
C ASP A 210 5.27 -0.37 29.86
N ASP A 211 6.02 0.64 29.45
CA ASP A 211 5.55 2.00 29.14
C ASP A 211 5.10 2.20 27.67
N ALA A 212 5.16 1.16 26.83
CA ALA A 212 4.61 1.20 25.48
C ALA A 212 3.07 1.31 25.53
N TRP A 213 2.50 2.13 24.67
CA TRP A 213 1.04 2.30 24.55
C TRP A 213 0.42 1.10 23.84
N ALA A 214 -0.31 0.29 24.58
CA ALA A 214 -0.82 -1.00 24.11
C ALA A 214 -2.33 -1.03 23.85
N ASP A 215 -3.09 -0.08 24.39
CA ASP A 215 -4.53 0.06 24.18
C ASP A 215 -4.98 1.50 24.51
N TRP A 216 -6.26 1.76 24.36
CA TRP A 216 -6.90 3.06 24.60
C TRP A 216 -8.13 2.93 25.49
N ASN A 217 -8.23 3.77 26.50
CA ASN A 217 -9.42 3.93 27.32
C ASN A 217 -10.23 5.14 26.86
N ALA A 218 -11.35 4.89 26.18
CA ALA A 218 -12.19 5.95 25.63
C ALA A 218 -12.94 6.76 26.69
N GLU A 219 -13.21 6.20 27.91
CA GLU A 219 -13.86 6.94 29.01
C GLU A 219 -12.93 7.98 29.62
N THR A 220 -11.68 7.59 29.88
CA THR A 220 -10.66 8.49 30.47
C THR A 220 -9.91 9.28 29.41
N GLN A 221 -10.02 8.88 28.15
CA GLN A 221 -9.28 9.44 27.01
C GLN A 221 -7.76 9.41 27.21
N THR A 222 -7.26 8.25 27.67
CA THR A 222 -5.84 8.01 27.93
C THR A 222 -5.40 6.67 27.36
N PHE A 223 -4.13 6.57 26.96
CA PHE A 223 -3.55 5.30 26.57
C PHE A 223 -3.40 4.37 27.79
N ILE A 224 -3.60 3.08 27.54
CA ILE A 224 -3.31 1.99 28.46
C ILE A 224 -1.94 1.46 28.06
N THR A 225 -1.01 1.39 29.00
CA THR A 225 0.35 0.89 28.76
C THR A 225 0.39 -0.65 28.67
N ALA A 226 1.49 -1.19 28.13
CA ALA A 226 1.69 -2.63 28.08
C ALA A 226 1.73 -3.26 29.48
N GLY A 227 2.38 -2.59 30.45
CA GLY A 227 2.39 -3.05 31.84
C GLY A 227 1.03 -3.01 32.54
N GLU A 228 0.08 -2.18 32.05
CA GLU A 228 -1.31 -2.18 32.55
C GLU A 228 -2.19 -3.20 31.83
N ARG A 229 -1.95 -3.43 30.53
CA ARG A 229 -2.76 -4.34 29.72
C ARG A 229 -2.41 -5.81 29.94
N PHE A 230 -1.12 -6.12 30.05
CA PHE A 230 -0.63 -7.49 30.12
C PHE A 230 -0.25 -7.83 31.57
N THR A 231 -0.62 -9.02 32.02
CA THR A 231 -0.33 -9.48 33.39
C THR A 231 1.09 -10.01 33.57
N GLU A 232 1.76 -10.31 32.45
CA GLU A 232 3.13 -10.84 32.42
C GLU A 232 3.93 -10.08 31.36
N THR A 233 5.26 -10.19 31.41
CA THR A 233 6.15 -9.63 30.40
C THR A 233 5.72 -10.14 29.03
N THR A 234 5.40 -9.20 28.14
CA THR A 234 4.90 -9.51 26.80
C THR A 234 6.02 -9.39 25.78
N THR A 235 6.04 -10.32 24.83
CA THR A 235 6.94 -10.31 23.69
C THR A 235 6.20 -10.04 22.38
N ALA A 236 6.95 -9.68 21.36
CA ALA A 236 6.47 -9.49 19.99
C ALA A 236 7.34 -10.29 19.02
N LYS A 237 6.80 -10.66 17.87
CA LYS A 237 7.56 -11.31 16.78
C LYS A 237 8.36 -10.29 15.94
N SER A 238 7.94 -9.04 15.95
CA SER A 238 8.54 -7.96 15.17
C SER A 238 8.54 -6.65 15.95
N LYS A 239 9.63 -5.90 15.83
CA LYS A 239 9.78 -4.53 16.32
C LYS A 239 10.35 -3.66 15.19
N VAL A 240 9.70 -2.54 14.91
CA VAL A 240 10.19 -1.52 13.99
C VAL A 240 10.57 -0.27 14.78
N VAL A 241 11.80 0.22 14.60
CA VAL A 241 12.24 1.54 15.10
C VAL A 241 12.29 2.49 13.91
N MET A 242 11.43 3.48 13.91
CA MET A 242 11.29 4.46 12.83
C MET A 242 11.91 5.79 13.28
N THR A 243 12.95 6.24 12.56
CA THR A 243 13.57 7.54 12.76
C THR A 243 13.14 8.48 11.65
N TYR A 244 12.42 9.53 11.99
CA TYR A 244 12.02 10.58 11.06
C TYR A 244 13.19 11.53 10.78
N VAL A 245 13.11 12.26 9.66
CA VAL A 245 14.07 13.33 9.32
C VAL A 245 14.14 14.35 10.46
N ALA A 246 15.34 14.83 10.77
CA ALA A 246 15.58 15.68 11.94
C ALA A 246 14.81 17.02 11.91
N ASP A 247 14.46 17.51 10.72
CA ASP A 247 13.73 18.76 10.47
C ASP A 247 12.23 18.53 10.18
N LEU A 248 11.66 17.40 10.63
CA LEU A 248 10.28 16.99 10.30
C LEU A 248 9.26 18.12 10.55
N PHE A 249 9.28 18.72 11.73
CA PHE A 249 8.31 19.75 12.14
C PHE A 249 8.54 21.11 11.49
N ASP A 250 9.74 21.37 10.99
CA ASP A 250 10.06 22.56 10.21
C ASP A 250 9.73 22.36 8.72
N LYS A 251 9.93 21.13 8.24
CA LYS A 251 9.84 20.75 6.83
C LYS A 251 8.39 20.54 6.37
N VAL A 252 7.57 19.89 7.20
CA VAL A 252 6.17 19.60 6.86
C VAL A 252 5.27 20.71 7.38
N LYS A 253 4.43 21.24 6.48
CA LYS A 253 3.42 22.23 6.83
C LYS A 253 2.08 21.81 6.25
N TRP A 254 1.04 22.03 7.01
CA TRP A 254 -0.32 21.89 6.53
C TRP A 254 -0.68 23.00 5.54
N HIS A 255 -1.49 22.69 4.54
CA HIS A 255 -1.88 23.63 3.47
C HIS A 255 -2.58 24.89 3.99
N ASP A 256 -3.21 24.84 5.17
CA ASP A 256 -3.83 26.00 5.81
C ASP A 256 -2.83 26.92 6.54
N GLY A 257 -1.54 26.57 6.49
CA GLY A 257 -0.45 27.29 7.16
C GLY A 257 -0.22 26.88 8.62
N SER A 258 -0.95 25.89 9.13
CA SER A 258 -0.70 25.33 10.45
C SER A 258 0.57 24.49 10.48
N PRO A 259 1.35 24.49 11.59
CA PRO A 259 2.52 23.63 11.71
C PRO A 259 2.11 22.16 11.83
N PHE A 260 2.94 21.26 11.31
CA PHE A 260 2.89 19.84 11.66
C PHE A 260 3.54 19.65 13.03
N THR A 261 2.92 18.88 13.93
CA THR A 261 3.43 18.69 15.29
C THR A 261 3.22 17.26 15.78
N MET A 262 3.82 16.89 16.90
CA MET A 262 3.62 15.60 17.56
C MET A 262 2.12 15.33 17.86
N ALA A 263 1.32 16.37 18.09
CA ALA A 263 -0.12 16.23 18.31
C ALA A 263 -0.85 15.58 17.13
N ASP A 264 -0.43 15.87 15.89
CA ASP A 264 -1.02 15.26 14.69
C ASP A 264 -0.74 13.74 14.65
N MET A 265 0.47 13.32 15.06
CA MET A 265 0.86 11.92 15.15
C MET A 265 0.13 11.18 16.28
N VAL A 266 0.02 11.82 17.46
CA VAL A 266 -0.71 11.24 18.59
C VAL A 266 -2.20 11.14 18.30
N MET A 267 -2.79 12.12 17.62
CA MET A 267 -4.19 12.03 17.17
C MET A 267 -4.43 10.83 16.26
N TYR A 268 -3.50 10.53 15.35
CA TYR A 268 -3.57 9.32 14.52
C TYR A 268 -3.55 8.04 15.38
N MET A 269 -2.68 7.99 16.39
CA MET A 269 -2.62 6.83 17.31
C MET A 269 -3.94 6.65 18.07
N ILE A 270 -4.55 7.74 18.56
CA ILE A 270 -5.85 7.70 19.24
C ILE A 270 -6.94 7.19 18.30
N MET A 271 -7.04 7.77 17.12
CA MET A 271 -8.07 7.40 16.14
C MET A 271 -7.97 5.95 15.66
N THR A 272 -6.79 5.32 15.77
CA THR A 272 -6.62 3.90 15.48
C THR A 272 -7.44 3.00 16.43
N PHE A 273 -7.72 3.46 17.65
CA PHE A 273 -8.46 2.70 18.66
C PHE A 273 -9.88 3.20 18.85
N ASP A 274 -10.08 4.51 18.90
CA ASP A 274 -11.24 5.14 19.54
C ASP A 274 -12.57 4.75 18.89
N GLN A 275 -12.64 4.68 17.55
CA GLN A 275 -13.89 4.33 16.86
C GLN A 275 -14.43 2.94 17.18
N ALA A 276 -13.57 2.00 17.61
CA ALA A 276 -13.98 0.64 17.96
C ALA A 276 -14.28 0.47 19.46
N LYS A 277 -14.21 1.53 20.27
CA LYS A 277 -14.48 1.48 21.71
C LYS A 277 -15.91 1.94 21.99
N GLU A 278 -16.73 1.07 22.60
CA GLU A 278 -18.15 1.38 22.91
C GLU A 278 -18.37 2.66 23.73
N ALA A 279 -17.39 3.02 24.56
CA ALA A 279 -17.44 4.25 25.36
C ALA A 279 -17.07 5.51 24.58
N SER A 280 -16.61 5.39 23.34
CA SER A 280 -16.29 6.53 22.50
C SER A 280 -17.54 7.25 22.01
N PRO A 281 -17.54 8.60 21.97
CA PRO A 281 -18.65 9.36 21.37
C PRO A 281 -18.77 9.15 19.85
N ILE A 282 -17.73 8.61 19.22
CA ILE A 282 -17.72 8.27 17.79
C ILE A 282 -17.67 6.75 17.54
N TYR A 283 -18.11 5.93 18.54
CA TYR A 283 -18.16 4.47 18.39
C TYR A 283 -18.89 4.06 17.11
N ASP A 284 -18.29 3.14 16.38
CA ASP A 284 -18.83 2.57 15.16
C ASP A 284 -18.66 1.05 15.16
N GLU A 285 -19.79 0.32 15.17
CA GLU A 285 -19.78 -1.15 15.17
C GLU A 285 -19.08 -1.70 13.91
N ALA A 286 -19.16 -1.01 12.78
CA ALA A 286 -18.50 -1.41 11.54
C ALA A 286 -16.95 -1.37 11.62
N ALA A 287 -16.39 -0.59 12.53
CA ALA A 287 -14.95 -0.53 12.75
C ALA A 287 -14.41 -1.71 13.58
N VAL A 288 -15.27 -2.39 14.37
CA VAL A 288 -14.85 -3.40 15.35
C VAL A 288 -14.13 -4.60 14.73
N PRO A 289 -14.61 -5.26 13.65
CA PRO A 289 -13.93 -6.44 13.10
C PRO A 289 -12.50 -6.16 12.63
N SER A 290 -12.29 -5.03 11.96
CA SER A 290 -10.95 -4.62 11.49
C SER A 290 -10.04 -4.26 12.67
N PHE A 291 -10.59 -3.64 13.70
CA PHE A 291 -9.88 -3.33 14.93
C PHE A 291 -9.49 -4.59 15.71
N GLU A 292 -10.37 -5.58 15.84
CA GLU A 292 -10.05 -6.86 16.49
C GLU A 292 -8.92 -7.59 15.75
N THR A 293 -8.95 -7.59 14.42
CA THR A 293 -7.86 -8.13 13.60
C THR A 293 -6.53 -7.41 13.88
N PHE A 294 -6.54 -6.08 13.93
CA PHE A 294 -5.36 -5.30 14.31
C PHE A 294 -4.87 -5.66 15.72
N MET A 295 -5.77 -5.69 16.72
CA MET A 295 -5.45 -5.94 18.13
C MET A 295 -4.96 -7.36 18.38
N SER A 296 -5.27 -8.32 17.52
CA SER A 296 -4.79 -9.70 17.64
C SER A 296 -3.26 -9.80 17.52
N ALA A 297 -2.66 -8.93 16.74
CA ALA A 297 -1.21 -8.88 16.52
C ALA A 297 -0.51 -7.71 17.24
N PHE A 298 -1.18 -6.60 17.45
CA PHE A 298 -0.60 -5.38 18.03
C PHE A 298 -0.21 -5.56 19.49
N LYS A 299 1.02 -5.12 19.85
CA LYS A 299 1.58 -5.20 21.20
C LYS A 299 1.89 -3.83 21.81
N GLY A 300 2.25 -2.84 21.01
CA GLY A 300 2.49 -1.50 21.54
C GLY A 300 3.15 -0.52 20.59
N TRP A 301 2.94 0.76 20.87
CA TRP A 301 3.72 1.89 20.37
C TRP A 301 4.50 2.56 21.49
N LYS A 302 5.69 3.07 21.18
CA LYS A 302 6.47 3.89 22.10
C LYS A 302 7.10 5.07 21.38
N ILE A 303 6.82 6.28 21.85
CA ILE A 303 7.55 7.48 21.43
C ILE A 303 8.85 7.49 22.25
N VAL A 304 9.97 7.30 21.55
CA VAL A 304 11.32 7.24 22.16
C VAL A 304 11.93 8.64 22.24
N SER A 305 11.68 9.45 21.21
CA SER A 305 12.17 10.83 21.11
C SER A 305 11.21 11.66 20.28
N GLU A 306 11.11 12.95 20.58
CA GLU A 306 10.34 13.93 19.83
C GLU A 306 11.22 14.81 18.92
N ASP A 307 12.53 14.82 19.12
CA ASP A 307 13.49 15.58 18.31
C ASP A 307 14.87 14.87 18.27
N PRO A 308 15.26 14.22 17.16
CA PRO A 308 14.37 13.83 16.06
C PRO A 308 13.26 12.87 16.54
N VAL A 309 12.16 12.82 15.82
CA VAL A 309 11.06 11.89 16.15
C VAL A 309 11.54 10.47 15.94
N VAL A 310 11.47 9.67 17.02
CA VAL A 310 11.76 8.22 16.98
C VAL A 310 10.60 7.48 17.63
N ILE A 311 10.01 6.54 16.87
CA ILE A 311 8.87 5.75 17.33
C ILE A 311 9.21 4.26 17.18
N GLU A 312 8.95 3.50 18.23
CA GLU A 312 8.97 2.04 18.21
C GLU A 312 7.56 1.48 18.06
N TYR A 313 7.43 0.44 17.25
CA TYR A 313 6.20 -0.32 17.06
C TYR A 313 6.45 -1.81 17.27
N TYR A 314 5.61 -2.45 18.06
CA TYR A 314 5.72 -3.85 18.46
C TYR A 314 4.50 -4.63 17.99
N THR A 315 4.70 -5.78 17.31
CA THR A 315 3.61 -6.57 16.76
C THR A 315 4.02 -8.03 16.53
N ASP A 316 3.02 -8.92 16.50
CA ASP A 316 3.20 -10.32 16.06
C ASP A 316 2.98 -10.46 14.54
N ALA A 317 2.46 -9.43 13.88
CA ALA A 317 2.34 -9.43 12.44
C ALA A 317 3.70 -9.15 11.78
N TYR A 318 3.97 -9.83 10.68
CA TYR A 318 5.14 -9.57 9.85
C TYR A 318 4.84 -9.81 8.37
N GLY A 319 5.54 -9.10 7.50
CA GLY A 319 5.58 -9.34 6.07
C GLY A 319 6.89 -9.98 5.68
N LEU A 320 6.96 -10.58 4.49
CA LEU A 320 8.15 -11.26 3.98
C LEU A 320 9.28 -10.27 3.61
N ASP A 321 8.92 -9.03 3.30
CA ASP A 321 9.86 -7.97 2.95
C ASP A 321 10.04 -6.99 4.12
N ALA A 322 11.27 -6.75 4.52
CA ALA A 322 11.61 -5.86 5.63
C ALA A 322 11.06 -4.45 5.41
N GLU A 323 11.13 -3.96 4.17
CA GLU A 323 10.65 -2.65 3.76
C GLU A 323 9.14 -2.47 4.01
N ASN A 324 8.36 -3.54 3.80
CA ASN A 324 6.90 -3.51 3.98
C ASN A 324 6.49 -3.66 5.44
N ASN A 325 7.36 -4.21 6.30
CA ASN A 325 7.11 -4.25 7.75
C ASN A 325 7.08 -2.86 8.38
N VAL A 326 7.72 -1.86 7.79
CA VAL A 326 7.67 -0.48 8.28
C VAL A 326 6.26 0.12 8.16
N THR A 327 5.52 -0.19 7.08
CA THR A 327 4.10 0.19 6.93
C THR A 327 3.18 -0.66 7.78
N ASN A 328 3.47 -1.95 7.95
CA ASN A 328 2.75 -2.81 8.90
C ASN A 328 2.91 -2.29 10.32
N GLY A 329 4.06 -1.66 10.61
CA GLY A 329 4.33 -0.92 11.83
C GLY A 329 3.50 0.35 12.00
N ARG A 330 2.63 0.68 11.05
CA ARG A 330 1.88 1.93 11.07
C ARG A 330 2.79 3.06 11.52
N ALA A 331 3.49 3.69 10.60
CA ALA A 331 4.57 4.66 10.86
C ALA A 331 4.16 5.88 11.74
N ALA A 332 2.98 5.81 12.37
CA ALA A 332 2.39 6.85 13.22
C ALA A 332 2.33 8.25 12.56
N TYR A 333 2.51 8.30 11.25
CA TYR A 333 2.21 9.48 10.45
C TYR A 333 0.68 9.61 10.34
N PRO A 334 0.08 10.82 10.39
CA PRO A 334 -1.36 11.00 10.41
C PRO A 334 -2.03 10.66 9.05
N MET A 335 -1.74 9.47 8.54
CA MET A 335 -2.31 8.87 7.36
C MET A 335 -3.45 7.92 7.77
N TYR A 336 -4.67 8.37 7.59
CA TYR A 336 -5.89 7.60 7.84
C TYR A 336 -6.22 6.71 6.63
N ALA A 337 -7.33 6.01 6.68
CA ALA A 337 -7.68 5.04 5.63
C ALA A 337 -7.75 5.66 4.21
N GLN A 338 -8.26 6.89 4.09
CA GLN A 338 -8.45 7.57 2.80
C GLN A 338 -7.65 8.87 2.66
N GLY A 339 -6.66 9.13 3.50
CA GLY A 339 -5.81 10.30 3.36
C GLY A 339 -5.25 10.82 4.68
N GLU A 340 -4.45 11.87 4.60
CA GLU A 340 -3.92 12.56 5.77
C GLU A 340 -4.82 13.72 6.20
N ALA A 341 -4.80 14.03 7.48
CA ALA A 341 -5.43 15.24 8.01
C ALA A 341 -4.77 15.71 9.30
N PRO A 342 -4.72 17.03 9.54
CA PRO A 342 -4.32 17.58 10.83
C PRO A 342 -5.41 17.36 11.88
N TRP A 343 -5.00 17.30 13.15
CA TRP A 343 -5.91 17.04 14.26
C TRP A 343 -7.08 18.04 14.34
N HIS A 344 -6.86 19.31 14.05
CA HIS A 344 -7.90 20.35 14.15
C HIS A 344 -8.98 20.24 13.08
N THR A 345 -8.64 19.72 11.90
CA THR A 345 -9.62 19.42 10.84
C THR A 345 -10.46 18.19 11.23
N LEU A 346 -9.79 17.12 11.72
CA LEU A 346 -10.50 15.94 12.21
C LEU A 346 -11.45 16.24 13.35
N THR A 347 -11.10 17.20 14.22
CA THR A 347 -11.97 17.63 15.33
C THR A 347 -13.36 18.05 14.85
N LEU A 348 -13.48 18.63 13.66
CA LEU A 348 -14.79 19.04 13.14
C LEU A 348 -15.69 17.83 12.85
N GLY A 349 -15.16 16.80 12.21
CA GLY A 349 -15.88 15.54 11.97
C GLY A 349 -16.17 14.79 13.27
N TRP A 350 -15.19 14.75 14.17
CA TRP A 350 -15.36 14.16 15.50
C TRP A 350 -16.52 14.84 16.28
N LEU A 351 -16.57 16.16 16.30
CA LEU A 351 -17.67 16.92 16.94
C LEU A 351 -19.01 16.67 16.24
N ALA A 352 -19.03 16.63 14.90
CA ALA A 352 -20.25 16.38 14.15
C ALA A 352 -20.83 14.99 14.42
N GLU A 353 -19.97 13.96 14.47
CA GLU A 353 -20.38 12.60 14.76
C GLU A 353 -20.77 12.41 16.23
N ALA A 354 -19.98 12.95 17.16
CA ALA A 354 -20.29 12.90 18.60
C ALA A 354 -21.64 13.56 18.95
N ASN A 355 -22.07 14.53 18.15
CA ASN A 355 -23.37 15.20 18.30
C ASN A 355 -24.50 14.54 17.49
N GLY A 356 -24.21 13.47 16.73
CA GLY A 356 -25.19 12.79 15.88
C GLY A 356 -25.69 13.62 14.70
N GLU A 357 -24.84 14.52 14.15
CA GLU A 357 -25.19 15.41 13.04
C GLU A 357 -24.67 14.91 11.69
N ALA A 358 -23.61 14.13 11.70
CA ALA A 358 -23.02 13.43 10.54
C ALA A 358 -22.27 12.18 11.03
N ALA A 359 -21.83 11.30 10.15
CA ALA A 359 -21.01 10.15 10.50
C ALA A 359 -19.85 9.95 9.53
N PHE A 360 -18.71 9.41 10.00
CA PHE A 360 -17.55 9.11 9.16
C PHE A 360 -17.82 7.96 8.20
N THR A 361 -18.58 6.96 8.60
CA THR A 361 -18.92 5.79 7.76
C THR A 361 -20.30 5.91 7.15
N ALA A 362 -20.47 5.30 5.96
CA ALA A 362 -21.76 5.23 5.29
C ALA A 362 -22.79 4.43 6.10
N ASP A 363 -22.37 3.28 6.66
CA ASP A 363 -23.28 2.40 7.43
C ASP A 363 -23.83 3.11 8.66
N LYS A 364 -23.00 3.78 9.43
CA LYS A 364 -23.44 4.56 10.61
C LYS A 364 -24.30 5.77 10.21
N ALA A 365 -23.99 6.43 9.08
CA ALA A 365 -24.82 7.52 8.57
C ALA A 365 -26.22 7.05 8.22
N ASP A 366 -26.34 5.89 7.57
CA ASP A 366 -27.61 5.27 7.21
C ASP A 366 -28.42 4.87 8.46
N ASP A 367 -27.78 4.26 9.46
CA ASP A 367 -28.41 3.82 10.71
C ASP A 367 -28.95 5.02 11.52
N LEU A 368 -28.17 6.07 11.62
CA LEU A 368 -28.53 7.30 12.34
C LEU A 368 -29.43 8.22 11.52
N LYS A 369 -29.54 8.00 10.20
CA LYS A 369 -30.26 8.85 9.24
C LYS A 369 -29.71 10.28 9.22
N VAL A 370 -28.38 10.36 9.19
CA VAL A 370 -27.61 11.60 9.06
C VAL A 370 -26.80 11.58 7.78
N GLU A 371 -26.11 12.67 7.47
CA GLU A 371 -25.23 12.72 6.30
C GLU A 371 -23.94 11.91 6.51
N TRP A 372 -23.52 11.18 5.49
CA TRP A 372 -22.16 10.65 5.42
C TRP A 372 -21.18 11.82 5.20
N LEU A 373 -20.23 11.99 6.09
CA LEU A 373 -19.35 13.16 6.20
C LEU A 373 -18.49 13.35 4.94
N SER A 374 -18.51 14.57 4.39
CA SER A 374 -17.62 15.00 3.31
C SER A 374 -16.93 16.32 3.65
N TYR A 375 -15.62 16.37 3.52
CA TYR A 375 -14.79 17.56 3.76
C TYR A 375 -14.69 18.49 2.55
N ILE A 376 -15.15 18.05 1.36
CA ILE A 376 -14.96 18.82 0.11
C ILE A 376 -16.24 19.37 -0.50
N ALA A 377 -17.39 18.80 -0.19
CA ALA A 377 -18.66 19.17 -0.82
C ALA A 377 -19.87 18.68 -0.02
N GLY A 378 -21.06 19.17 -0.35
CA GLY A 378 -22.33 18.72 0.20
C GLY A 378 -22.74 19.43 1.48
N PRO A 379 -23.89 19.00 2.08
CA PRO A 379 -24.49 19.67 3.22
C PRO A 379 -23.65 19.60 4.51
N THR A 380 -22.73 18.64 4.60
CA THR A 380 -21.85 18.49 5.76
C THR A 380 -20.87 19.65 5.91
N LEU A 381 -20.61 20.44 4.86
CA LEU A 381 -19.77 21.64 4.97
C LEU A 381 -20.38 22.69 5.90
N ASP A 382 -21.72 22.86 5.89
CA ASP A 382 -22.40 23.77 6.81
C ASP A 382 -22.36 23.26 8.26
N ILE A 383 -22.49 21.94 8.45
CA ILE A 383 -22.33 21.29 9.76
C ILE A 383 -20.91 21.56 10.29
N MET A 384 -19.88 21.24 9.48
CA MET A 384 -18.49 21.45 9.88
C MET A 384 -18.16 22.93 10.12
N LYS A 385 -18.75 23.85 9.34
CA LYS A 385 -18.58 25.29 9.60
C LYS A 385 -19.14 25.67 10.98
N THR A 386 -20.27 25.11 11.37
CA THR A 386 -20.83 25.30 12.71
C THR A 386 -19.90 24.74 13.78
N LYS A 387 -19.37 23.51 13.56
CA LYS A 387 -18.41 22.89 14.49
C LYS A 387 -17.09 23.67 14.57
N LEU A 388 -16.64 24.28 13.49
CA LEU A 388 -15.48 25.17 13.52
C LEU A 388 -15.72 26.41 14.41
N ASP A 389 -16.88 27.06 14.29
CA ASP A 389 -17.22 28.22 15.12
C ASP A 389 -17.35 27.85 16.61
N GLU A 390 -17.93 26.67 16.91
CA GLU A 390 -17.98 26.09 18.26
C GLU A 390 -16.56 25.80 18.81
N ALA A 391 -15.75 25.08 18.04
CA ALA A 391 -14.40 24.69 18.42
C ALA A 391 -13.49 25.90 18.64
N GLN A 392 -13.57 26.91 17.79
CA GLN A 392 -12.83 28.15 17.91
C GLN A 392 -13.26 28.94 19.16
N THR A 393 -14.56 29.03 19.45
CA THR A 393 -15.08 29.73 20.62
C THR A 393 -14.67 29.05 21.93
N ALA A 394 -14.73 27.72 21.96
CA ALA A 394 -14.38 26.91 23.13
C ALA A 394 -12.86 26.63 23.25
N VAL A 395 -12.06 26.96 22.21
CA VAL A 395 -10.66 26.55 22.08
C VAL A 395 -10.54 25.04 22.32
N THR A 396 -11.33 24.25 21.57
CA THR A 396 -11.48 22.80 21.79
C THR A 396 -10.18 22.07 21.49
N ILE A 397 -9.68 21.30 22.45
CA ILE A 397 -8.65 20.30 22.26
C ILE A 397 -9.34 18.93 22.33
N PRO A 398 -9.44 18.16 21.21
CA PRO A 398 -10.05 16.84 21.24
C PRO A 398 -9.23 15.93 22.14
N TYR A 399 -9.87 14.94 22.77
CA TYR A 399 -9.17 14.00 23.67
C TYR A 399 -8.22 14.71 24.67
N SER A 400 -8.71 15.77 25.29
CA SER A 400 -7.89 16.71 26.06
C SER A 400 -7.07 16.06 27.20
N PRO A 401 -7.50 14.98 27.88
CA PRO A 401 -6.66 14.30 28.86
C PRO A 401 -5.32 13.82 28.30
N THR A 402 -5.26 13.47 27.02
CA THR A 402 -4.02 13.08 26.34
C THR A 402 -3.43 14.21 25.51
N LEU A 403 -4.21 14.83 24.59
CA LEU A 403 -3.66 15.78 23.62
C LEU A 403 -3.26 17.13 24.22
N SER A 404 -3.78 17.55 25.38
CA SER A 404 -3.31 18.76 26.05
C SER A 404 -1.84 18.70 26.51
N GLN A 405 -1.21 17.52 26.46
CA GLN A 405 0.23 17.39 26.68
C GLN A 405 1.04 17.86 25.46
N TYR A 406 0.43 17.90 24.28
CA TYR A 406 1.05 18.22 22.98
C TYR A 406 0.48 19.48 22.33
N ILE A 407 -0.65 20.01 22.82
CA ILE A 407 -1.35 21.16 22.25
C ILE A 407 -1.58 22.20 23.33
N THR A 408 -1.14 23.43 23.07
CA THR A 408 -1.48 24.59 23.90
C THR A 408 -2.80 25.22 23.44
N ALA A 409 -3.46 25.96 24.34
CA ALA A 409 -4.67 26.72 23.97
C ALA A 409 -4.41 27.76 22.86
N ASP A 410 -3.23 28.41 22.89
CA ASP A 410 -2.83 29.39 21.87
C ASP A 410 -2.65 28.71 20.49
N GLU A 411 -2.05 27.53 20.45
CA GLU A 411 -1.92 26.74 19.22
C GLU A 411 -3.29 26.32 18.68
N ALA A 412 -4.16 25.80 19.55
CA ALA A 412 -5.51 25.41 19.15
C ALA A 412 -6.28 26.59 18.56
N ALA A 413 -6.25 27.75 19.20
CA ALA A 413 -6.88 28.97 18.71
C ALA A 413 -6.31 29.40 17.34
N ALA A 414 -4.99 29.33 17.17
CA ALA A 414 -4.32 29.69 15.91
C ALA A 414 -4.72 28.73 14.77
N ARG A 415 -4.73 27.42 15.02
CA ARG A 415 -5.08 26.41 14.01
C ARG A 415 -6.55 26.55 13.56
N TYR A 416 -7.50 26.79 14.47
CA TYR A 416 -8.89 27.04 14.08
C TYR A 416 -9.04 28.35 13.30
N ALA A 417 -8.27 29.38 13.62
CA ALA A 417 -8.25 30.62 12.84
C ALA A 417 -7.70 30.38 11.40
N ASN A 418 -6.64 29.59 11.28
CA ASN A 418 -6.10 29.19 9.97
C ASN A 418 -7.14 28.40 9.17
N LEU A 419 -7.81 27.43 9.78
CA LEU A 419 -8.84 26.63 9.12
C LEU A 419 -10.07 27.47 8.72
N GLN A 420 -10.43 28.49 9.51
CA GLN A 420 -11.48 29.44 9.17
C GLN A 420 -11.12 30.25 7.91
N GLU A 421 -9.87 30.74 7.84
CA GLU A 421 -9.36 31.45 6.65
C GLU A 421 -9.27 30.53 5.43
N TRP A 422 -8.83 29.28 5.63
CA TRP A 422 -8.82 28.24 4.60
C TRP A 422 -10.23 28.04 4.01
N HIS A 423 -11.21 27.76 4.87
CA HIS A 423 -12.60 27.58 4.43
C HIS A 423 -13.14 28.84 3.72
N ARG A 424 -12.89 30.03 4.27
CA ARG A 424 -13.30 31.29 3.63
C ARG A 424 -12.74 31.44 2.21
N ARG A 425 -11.50 30.99 1.99
CA ARG A 425 -10.78 31.13 0.71
C ARG A 425 -11.17 30.06 -0.30
N TYR A 426 -11.27 28.81 0.14
CA TYR A 426 -11.40 27.66 -0.75
C TYR A 426 -12.78 26.99 -0.69
N GLY A 427 -13.57 27.18 0.37
CA GLY A 427 -14.96 26.70 0.50
C GLY A 427 -15.09 25.24 0.92
N HIS A 428 -14.03 24.63 1.46
CA HIS A 428 -13.99 23.24 1.93
C HIS A 428 -13.04 23.09 3.13
N PHE A 429 -13.01 21.88 3.74
CA PHE A 429 -12.19 21.58 4.91
C PHE A 429 -11.10 20.53 4.64
N TRP A 430 -10.85 20.16 3.40
CA TRP A 430 -9.79 19.23 3.08
C TRP A 430 -8.44 19.93 3.16
N VAL A 431 -7.63 19.56 4.16
CA VAL A 431 -6.30 20.11 4.42
C VAL A 431 -5.32 18.94 4.43
N GLY A 432 -4.31 18.98 3.58
CA GLY A 432 -3.22 18.02 3.50
C GLY A 432 -1.87 18.71 3.66
N ALA A 433 -0.76 18.00 3.39
CA ALA A 433 0.61 18.51 3.43
C ALA A 433 1.42 18.13 2.18
N GLY A 434 0.76 17.71 1.11
CA GLY A 434 1.38 17.24 -0.12
C GLY A 434 1.80 18.36 -1.10
N PRO A 435 2.33 17.96 -2.29
CA PRO A 435 2.81 18.92 -3.29
C PRO A 435 1.71 19.77 -3.92
N TYR A 436 0.46 19.36 -3.82
CA TYR A 436 -0.69 20.12 -4.30
C TYR A 436 -1.72 20.28 -3.20
N PHE A 437 -2.57 21.28 -3.32
CA PHE A 437 -3.76 21.44 -2.51
C PHE A 437 -5.01 21.60 -3.37
N ILE A 438 -6.19 21.28 -2.82
CA ILE A 438 -7.45 21.47 -3.51
C ILE A 438 -7.79 22.95 -3.53
N GLN A 439 -7.77 23.57 -4.72
CA GLN A 439 -8.17 24.96 -4.89
C GLN A 439 -9.71 25.08 -4.99
N ARG A 440 -10.35 24.16 -5.73
CA ARG A 440 -11.80 24.10 -5.91
C ARG A 440 -12.27 22.70 -6.22
N ALA A 441 -13.43 22.34 -5.72
CA ALA A 441 -14.15 21.11 -6.06
C ALA A 441 -15.51 21.46 -6.66
N PHE A 442 -15.85 20.84 -7.79
CA PHE A 442 -17.12 20.99 -8.49
C PHE A 442 -17.71 19.61 -8.73
N PRO A 443 -18.39 19.00 -7.72
CA PRO A 443 -18.86 17.62 -7.80
C PRO A 443 -19.90 17.39 -8.91
N VAL A 444 -20.75 18.38 -9.16
CA VAL A 444 -21.80 18.29 -10.21
C VAL A 444 -21.17 18.25 -11.60
N GLU A 445 -20.12 19.01 -11.82
CA GLU A 445 -19.37 19.08 -13.08
C GLU A 445 -18.30 17.99 -13.17
N GLY A 446 -18.06 17.20 -12.12
CA GLY A 446 -16.99 16.21 -12.05
C GLY A 446 -15.62 16.85 -12.26
N THR A 447 -15.39 18.03 -11.69
CA THR A 447 -14.14 18.79 -11.88
C THR A 447 -13.49 19.13 -10.54
N LEU A 448 -12.20 18.84 -10.43
CA LEU A 448 -11.35 19.18 -9.30
C LEU A 448 -10.17 20.02 -9.78
N ILE A 449 -9.89 21.12 -9.10
CA ILE A 449 -8.72 21.97 -9.39
C ILE A 449 -7.71 21.80 -8.26
N LEU A 450 -6.55 21.26 -8.60
CA LEU A 450 -5.38 21.21 -7.73
C LEU A 450 -4.44 22.36 -8.09
N GLN A 451 -3.85 22.97 -7.07
CA GLN A 451 -2.81 23.99 -7.22
C GLN A 451 -1.56 23.54 -6.51
N HIS A 452 -0.39 23.79 -7.10
CA HIS A 452 0.90 23.51 -6.49
C HIS A 452 1.03 24.27 -5.16
N PHE A 453 1.54 23.58 -4.14
CA PHE A 453 1.83 24.16 -2.83
C PHE A 453 3.29 24.63 -2.81
N ASP A 454 3.50 25.95 -2.86
CA ASP A 454 4.83 26.55 -3.01
C ASP A 454 5.78 26.27 -1.83
N GLU A 455 5.23 25.92 -0.66
CA GLU A 455 6.01 25.56 0.53
C GLU A 455 6.31 24.06 0.61
N TYR A 456 5.90 23.24 -0.37
CA TYR A 456 6.26 21.83 -0.40
C TYR A 456 7.77 21.68 -0.59
N PRO A 457 8.48 20.94 0.30
CA PRO A 457 9.93 21.02 0.39
C PRO A 457 10.68 20.27 -0.73
N ASP A 458 10.06 19.23 -1.30
CA ASP A 458 10.74 18.36 -2.27
C ASP A 458 10.56 18.83 -3.70
N MET A 459 11.67 18.81 -4.44
CA MET A 459 11.66 19.04 -5.89
C MET A 459 11.27 17.75 -6.63
N ALA A 460 10.57 17.85 -7.76
CA ALA A 460 10.23 16.71 -8.62
C ALA A 460 11.48 15.92 -9.08
N SER A 461 12.66 16.54 -9.08
CA SER A 461 13.93 15.88 -9.38
C SER A 461 14.34 14.81 -8.36
N ARG A 462 13.88 14.88 -7.10
CA ARG A 462 14.13 13.84 -6.10
C ARG A 462 13.65 12.47 -6.60
N TRP A 463 12.50 12.45 -7.26
CA TRP A 463 11.83 11.24 -7.71
C TRP A 463 11.89 11.06 -9.24
N ALA A 464 12.75 11.82 -9.95
CA ALA A 464 12.78 11.83 -11.42
C ALA A 464 13.07 10.46 -12.04
N GLY A 465 13.76 9.57 -11.33
CA GLY A 465 14.04 8.20 -11.76
C GLY A 465 12.81 7.32 -11.94
N TYR A 466 11.66 7.72 -11.37
CA TYR A 466 10.39 6.99 -11.45
C TYR A 466 9.49 7.43 -12.63
N SER A 467 10.04 8.08 -13.63
CA SER A 467 9.27 8.56 -14.81
C SER A 467 9.22 7.57 -15.97
N GLY A 468 9.87 6.42 -15.84
CA GLY A 468 9.89 5.35 -16.84
C GLY A 468 10.27 4.03 -16.17
N ALA A 469 9.42 3.03 -16.34
CA ALA A 469 9.66 1.72 -15.74
C ALA A 469 10.90 1.06 -16.37
N PRO A 470 11.86 0.54 -15.58
CA PRO A 470 13.02 -0.17 -16.07
C PRO A 470 12.68 -1.63 -16.44
N LEU A 471 11.65 -1.80 -17.29
CA LEU A 471 11.23 -3.12 -17.75
C LEU A 471 12.25 -3.67 -18.73
N PRO A 472 12.78 -4.88 -18.50
CA PRO A 472 13.64 -5.54 -19.49
C PRO A 472 12.83 -5.98 -20.72
N THR A 473 13.52 -6.17 -21.82
CA THR A 473 13.07 -6.98 -22.97
C THR A 473 13.89 -8.27 -22.99
N VAL A 474 13.31 -9.34 -23.49
CA VAL A 474 14.00 -10.65 -23.63
C VAL A 474 13.94 -11.07 -25.08
N GLU A 475 15.04 -11.58 -25.61
CA GLU A 475 15.11 -12.21 -26.92
C GLU A 475 15.87 -13.53 -26.77
N VAL A 476 15.31 -14.59 -27.35
CA VAL A 476 15.93 -15.93 -27.39
C VAL A 476 16.38 -16.22 -28.80
N ASP A 477 17.68 -16.55 -28.96
CA ASP A 477 18.25 -17.03 -30.22
C ASP A 477 18.85 -18.43 -30.04
N GLY A 478 18.96 -19.17 -31.11
CA GLY A 478 19.54 -20.51 -31.06
C GLY A 478 19.32 -21.35 -32.32
N PRO A 479 19.73 -22.62 -32.29
CA PRO A 479 19.60 -23.50 -33.43
C PRO A 479 18.12 -23.78 -33.76
N GLY A 480 17.72 -23.54 -35.02
CA GLY A 480 16.38 -23.93 -35.52
C GLY A 480 16.16 -25.43 -35.58
N GLU A 481 17.22 -26.23 -35.44
CA GLU A 481 17.23 -27.68 -35.49
C GLU A 481 18.20 -28.30 -34.49
N VAL A 482 17.75 -29.27 -33.71
CA VAL A 482 18.52 -29.98 -32.69
C VAL A 482 18.43 -31.49 -32.91
N THR A 483 19.56 -32.16 -32.86
CA THR A 483 19.62 -33.62 -32.90
C THR A 483 19.34 -34.21 -31.52
N ILE A 484 18.36 -35.10 -31.39
CA ILE A 484 18.04 -35.81 -30.14
C ILE A 484 19.29 -36.54 -29.65
N GLY A 485 19.59 -36.42 -28.32
CA GLY A 485 20.78 -36.97 -27.72
C GLY A 485 22.06 -36.16 -27.95
N SER A 486 21.97 -34.96 -28.53
CA SER A 486 23.10 -34.04 -28.70
C SER A 486 22.87 -32.75 -27.90
N GLU A 487 23.97 -32.19 -27.39
CA GLU A 487 23.95 -30.89 -26.72
C GLU A 487 23.52 -29.78 -27.69
N ALA A 488 22.71 -28.83 -27.17
CA ALA A 488 22.32 -27.63 -27.90
C ALA A 488 22.42 -26.41 -26.98
N VAL A 489 22.93 -25.31 -27.50
CA VAL A 489 23.08 -24.06 -26.76
C VAL A 489 22.18 -23.01 -27.39
N PHE A 490 21.47 -22.27 -26.53
CA PHE A 490 20.62 -21.14 -26.88
C PHE A 490 21.15 -19.91 -26.16
N ASP A 491 21.11 -18.78 -26.82
CA ASP A 491 21.46 -17.48 -26.31
C ASP A 491 20.23 -16.73 -25.84
N VAL A 492 20.31 -16.05 -24.71
CA VAL A 492 19.22 -15.23 -24.17
C VAL A 492 19.75 -13.82 -23.91
N PHE A 493 19.17 -12.86 -24.59
CA PHE A 493 19.49 -11.45 -24.45
C PHE A 493 18.43 -10.77 -23.62
N VAL A 494 18.87 -9.96 -22.64
CA VAL A 494 18.02 -9.19 -21.73
C VAL A 494 18.46 -7.73 -21.81
N ASP A 495 17.63 -6.86 -22.38
CA ASP A 495 18.01 -5.48 -22.67
C ASP A 495 17.10 -4.48 -21.96
N LEU A 496 17.58 -3.27 -21.74
CA LEU A 496 16.83 -2.10 -21.33
C LEU A 496 16.88 -1.05 -22.44
N GLY A 497 15.83 -1.00 -23.27
CA GLY A 497 15.86 -0.25 -24.50
C GLY A 497 16.85 -0.85 -25.50
N ASP A 498 17.86 -0.07 -25.92
CA ASP A 498 18.89 -0.50 -26.86
C ASP A 498 20.22 -0.93 -26.16
N GLU A 499 20.23 -1.01 -24.83
CA GLU A 499 21.42 -1.31 -24.04
C GLU A 499 21.25 -2.61 -23.24
N PRO A 500 22.33 -3.41 -23.06
CA PRO A 500 22.29 -4.60 -22.21
C PRO A 500 21.82 -4.27 -20.79
N TYR A 501 20.92 -5.10 -20.23
CA TYR A 501 20.48 -4.93 -18.86
C TYR A 501 21.61 -5.27 -17.88
N PRO A 502 21.93 -4.43 -16.87
CA PRO A 502 22.99 -4.71 -15.93
C PRO A 502 22.76 -6.05 -15.22
N ALA A 503 23.76 -6.95 -15.22
CA ALA A 503 23.65 -8.28 -14.64
C ALA A 503 23.29 -8.24 -13.15
N ASP A 504 23.80 -7.26 -12.41
CA ASP A 504 23.52 -7.06 -10.97
C ASP A 504 22.05 -6.71 -10.70
N ASP A 505 21.34 -6.15 -11.68
CA ASP A 505 19.92 -5.77 -11.58
C ASP A 505 18.97 -6.90 -12.02
N ILE A 506 19.47 -8.03 -12.51
CA ILE A 506 18.70 -9.23 -12.83
C ILE A 506 18.65 -10.15 -11.62
N SER A 507 17.45 -10.60 -11.25
CA SER A 507 17.22 -11.57 -10.18
C SER A 507 17.44 -13.00 -10.68
N MET A 508 16.87 -13.33 -11.85
CA MET A 508 17.03 -14.63 -12.50
C MET A 508 16.64 -14.57 -13.98
N VAL A 509 17.18 -15.51 -14.76
CA VAL A 509 16.70 -15.84 -16.09
C VAL A 509 16.36 -17.33 -16.12
N LYS A 510 15.06 -17.64 -16.12
CA LYS A 510 14.53 -19.00 -16.06
C LYS A 510 14.27 -19.56 -17.45
N ILE A 511 14.61 -20.82 -17.65
CA ILE A 511 14.39 -21.55 -18.91
C ILE A 511 13.34 -22.62 -18.69
N LEU A 512 12.36 -22.66 -19.60
CA LEU A 512 11.35 -23.69 -19.70
C LEU A 512 11.49 -24.37 -21.07
N VAL A 513 11.50 -25.70 -21.11
CA VAL A 513 11.52 -26.45 -22.37
C VAL A 513 10.28 -27.31 -22.46
N PHE A 514 9.54 -27.13 -23.55
CA PHE A 514 8.36 -27.90 -23.88
C PHE A 514 8.63 -28.79 -25.07
N ASP A 515 8.18 -30.05 -24.99
CA ASP A 515 8.29 -31.00 -26.10
C ASP A 515 7.25 -30.73 -27.19
N ALA A 516 7.33 -31.48 -28.28
CA ALA A 516 6.42 -31.34 -29.43
C ALA A 516 4.95 -31.65 -29.09
N THR A 517 4.65 -32.23 -27.92
CA THR A 517 3.26 -32.43 -27.43
C THR A 517 2.78 -31.24 -26.57
N GLY A 518 3.66 -30.29 -26.27
CA GLY A 518 3.41 -29.19 -25.39
C GLY A 518 3.64 -29.50 -23.90
N ALA A 519 4.18 -30.66 -23.57
CA ALA A 519 4.51 -31.04 -22.20
C ALA A 519 5.79 -30.32 -21.75
N LEU A 520 5.79 -29.77 -20.53
CA LEU A 520 6.99 -29.21 -19.90
C LEU A 520 7.94 -30.34 -19.50
N VAL A 521 9.11 -30.39 -20.12
CA VAL A 521 10.11 -31.45 -19.88
C VAL A 521 11.34 -30.98 -19.11
N TYR A 522 11.53 -29.67 -19.01
CA TYR A 522 12.65 -29.09 -18.26
C TYR A 522 12.32 -27.70 -17.71
N THR A 523 12.82 -27.44 -16.52
CA THR A 523 12.90 -26.12 -15.89
C THR A 523 14.28 -25.95 -15.30
N GLY A 524 14.96 -24.84 -15.59
CA GLY A 524 16.27 -24.49 -15.05
C GLY A 524 16.55 -23.02 -15.18
N ASP A 525 17.74 -22.61 -14.78
CA ASP A 525 18.19 -21.22 -14.91
C ASP A 525 19.22 -21.14 -16.04
N ALA A 526 19.24 -20.02 -16.78
CA ALA A 526 20.28 -19.72 -17.75
C ALA A 526 21.56 -19.25 -17.04
N GLU A 527 22.72 -19.61 -17.58
CA GLU A 527 24.02 -19.23 -17.05
C GLU A 527 24.38 -17.80 -17.50
N PRO A 528 24.74 -16.89 -16.58
CA PRO A 528 25.16 -15.54 -16.96
C PRO A 528 26.49 -15.56 -17.72
N ALA A 529 26.55 -14.84 -18.84
CA ALA A 529 27.75 -14.74 -19.68
C ALA A 529 28.24 -13.30 -19.86
N GLY A 530 27.50 -12.32 -19.32
CA GLY A 530 27.82 -10.88 -19.34
C GLY A 530 26.60 -10.04 -19.01
N ASP A 531 26.75 -8.71 -19.04
CA ASP A 531 25.61 -7.82 -18.90
C ASP A 531 24.60 -8.11 -20.02
N GLY A 532 23.35 -8.36 -19.62
CA GLY A 532 22.26 -8.66 -20.53
C GLY A 532 22.43 -9.96 -21.35
N TYR A 533 23.45 -10.75 -21.13
CA TYR A 533 23.71 -11.95 -21.93
C TYR A 533 23.80 -13.21 -21.07
N TYR A 534 23.00 -14.21 -21.45
CA TYR A 534 22.87 -15.49 -20.77
C TYR A 534 22.89 -16.64 -21.78
N THR A 535 23.31 -17.83 -21.34
CA THR A 535 23.27 -19.04 -22.15
C THR A 535 22.42 -20.13 -21.51
N ALA A 536 21.61 -20.82 -22.32
CA ALA A 536 20.82 -21.96 -21.92
C ALA A 536 21.32 -23.22 -22.64
N THR A 537 22.04 -24.09 -21.90
CA THR A 537 22.56 -25.33 -22.47
C THR A 537 21.60 -26.48 -22.20
N LEU A 538 21.03 -27.04 -23.27
CA LEU A 538 20.31 -28.30 -23.22
C LEU A 538 21.30 -29.44 -23.38
N SER A 539 21.57 -30.15 -22.30
CA SER A 539 22.49 -31.31 -22.35
C SER A 539 21.94 -32.43 -23.24
N ALA A 540 22.81 -33.35 -23.68
CA ALA A 540 22.43 -34.54 -24.45
C ALA A 540 21.33 -35.35 -23.74
N ASP A 541 21.42 -35.53 -22.42
CA ASP A 541 20.43 -36.25 -21.60
C ASP A 541 19.07 -35.54 -21.57
N LEU A 542 19.07 -34.22 -21.72
CA LEU A 542 17.84 -33.44 -21.77
C LEU A 542 17.20 -33.50 -23.17
N THR A 543 18.01 -33.32 -24.21
CA THR A 543 17.49 -33.42 -25.60
C THR A 543 17.01 -34.83 -25.92
N ASP A 544 17.52 -35.87 -25.26
CA ASP A 544 17.06 -37.27 -25.38
C ASP A 544 15.62 -37.47 -24.84
N LYS A 545 15.13 -36.56 -23.98
CA LYS A 545 13.73 -36.57 -23.49
C LYS A 545 12.75 -35.88 -24.44
N LEU A 546 13.26 -35.15 -25.44
CA LEU A 546 12.41 -34.43 -26.39
C LEU A 546 11.81 -35.40 -27.42
N THR A 547 10.60 -35.13 -27.82
CA THR A 547 9.96 -35.83 -28.91
C THR A 547 10.33 -35.21 -30.25
N ALA A 548 10.48 -36.06 -31.31
CA ALA A 548 10.72 -35.54 -32.66
C ALA A 548 9.58 -34.63 -33.11
N GLY A 549 9.90 -33.46 -33.62
CA GLY A 549 8.92 -32.46 -34.05
C GLY A 549 9.28 -31.03 -33.57
N SER A 550 8.29 -30.17 -33.54
CA SER A 550 8.46 -28.77 -33.11
C SER A 550 8.40 -28.65 -31.58
N ASN A 551 9.52 -28.47 -30.96
CA ASN A 551 9.68 -28.19 -29.51
C ASN A 551 9.84 -26.69 -29.28
N LYS A 552 9.79 -26.26 -28.03
CA LYS A 552 9.88 -24.85 -27.68
C LYS A 552 10.76 -24.62 -26.44
N LEU A 553 11.60 -23.60 -26.50
CA LEU A 553 12.29 -23.06 -25.36
C LEU A 553 11.71 -21.68 -25.05
N ALA A 554 11.35 -21.44 -23.78
CA ALA A 554 10.93 -20.14 -23.29
C ALA A 554 11.95 -19.64 -22.26
N ALA A 555 12.36 -18.38 -22.37
CA ALA A 555 13.16 -17.70 -21.38
C ALA A 555 12.30 -16.65 -20.65
N ILE A 556 12.45 -16.60 -19.33
CA ILE A 556 11.74 -15.65 -18.47
C ILE A 556 12.79 -14.90 -17.65
N ALA A 557 12.91 -13.59 -17.87
CA ALA A 557 13.77 -12.73 -17.06
C ALA A 557 12.97 -12.02 -15.98
N VAL A 558 13.53 -11.97 -14.77
CA VAL A 558 13.00 -11.25 -13.61
C VAL A 558 14.03 -10.23 -13.16
N SER A 559 13.65 -8.96 -13.18
CA SER A 559 14.49 -7.84 -12.72
C SER A 559 14.31 -7.62 -11.20
N LYS A 560 15.33 -7.09 -10.54
CA LYS A 560 15.23 -6.53 -9.18
C LYS A 560 14.61 -5.14 -9.16
N ARG A 561 14.53 -4.45 -10.32
CA ARG A 561 14.05 -3.07 -10.45
C ARG A 561 12.61 -2.98 -10.95
N ALA A 562 12.05 -4.09 -11.45
CA ALA A 562 10.67 -4.15 -11.94
C ALA A 562 10.14 -5.58 -11.78
N LEU A 563 9.05 -5.75 -11.04
CA LEU A 563 8.55 -7.09 -10.65
C LEU A 563 7.85 -7.85 -11.75
N ILE A 564 7.45 -7.22 -12.86
CA ILE A 564 6.77 -7.93 -13.95
C ILE A 564 7.80 -8.78 -14.70
N PRO A 565 7.68 -10.12 -14.68
CA PRO A 565 8.53 -10.97 -15.48
C PRO A 565 8.26 -10.75 -16.97
N VAL A 566 9.32 -10.72 -17.76
CA VAL A 566 9.22 -10.67 -19.22
C VAL A 566 9.70 -11.98 -19.82
N ARG A 567 9.13 -12.35 -20.95
CA ARG A 567 9.45 -13.64 -21.58
C ARG A 567 9.53 -13.52 -23.08
N ASP A 568 10.31 -14.42 -23.67
CA ASP A 568 10.31 -14.72 -25.09
C ASP A 568 10.39 -16.23 -25.32
N GLU A 569 10.03 -16.69 -26.50
CA GLU A 569 9.94 -18.10 -26.85
C GLU A 569 10.54 -18.35 -28.23
N LEU A 570 11.39 -19.36 -28.33
CA LEU A 570 11.93 -19.85 -29.60
C LEU A 570 11.42 -21.28 -29.87
N SER A 571 10.87 -21.51 -31.06
CA SER A 571 10.55 -22.85 -31.52
C SER A 571 11.72 -23.44 -32.31
N PHE A 572 12.04 -24.70 -32.05
CA PHE A 572 13.08 -25.47 -32.76
C PHE A 572 12.59 -26.88 -33.09
N VAL A 573 13.17 -27.47 -34.12
CA VAL A 573 12.78 -28.81 -34.57
C VAL A 573 13.80 -29.84 -34.06
N THR A 574 13.31 -30.92 -33.43
CA THR A 574 14.15 -32.08 -33.08
C THR A 574 13.97 -33.23 -34.07
N LYS A 575 15.07 -33.91 -34.41
CA LYS A 575 15.11 -35.08 -35.27
C LYS A 575 16.16 -36.10 -34.88
#